data_f0b23558dd992704688959bc351d1011
#
_entry.id   f0b23558dd992704688959bc351d1011
#
_cell.length_a   1.000
_cell.length_b   1.000
_cell.length_c   1.000
_cell.angle_alpha   90.00
_cell.angle_beta   90.00
_cell.angle_gamma   90.00
#
_symmetry.space_group_name_H-M   'P 1'
#
loop_
_entity.id
_entity.type
_entity.pdbx_description
1 polymer ?
#
loop_
_entity_poly.entity_id
_entity_poly.type
_entity_poly.pdbx_seq_one_letter_code
_entity_poly.pdbx_strand_id
1 'polypeptide(L)'
;MKIKEMSLTLINFKDDNVYHVYRPALNLIGCGYTETEAQESFKIVFDEYISYTTENNTLIADLESCGWKRNGNHKNLMPPNVLESLRINNEFGNIVNNFDFDKRSINATIPFA
;
A
#
# COMPACT_ATOMS: atom_id res chain seq x y z
N MET A 1 12.12 15.92 -8.54
CA MET A 1 11.29 14.92 -7.85
C MET A 1 11.65 14.91 -6.38
N LYS A 2 10.66 15.03 -5.53
CA LYS A 2 10.86 14.88 -4.09
C LYS A 2 10.62 13.45 -3.68
N ILE A 3 11.48 12.94 -2.79
CA ILE A 3 11.32 11.62 -2.21
C ILE A 3 10.97 11.80 -0.74
N LYS A 4 9.91 11.16 -0.30
CA LYS A 4 9.49 11.21 1.09
C LYS A 4 9.37 9.79 1.64
N GLU A 5 10.03 9.57 2.78
CA GLU A 5 9.87 8.33 3.54
C GLU A 5 8.74 8.52 4.54
N MET A 6 7.86 7.54 4.63
CA MET A 6 6.73 7.59 5.56
C MET A 6 6.38 6.19 6.04
N SER A 7 5.79 6.12 7.22
CA SER A 7 5.34 4.87 7.80
C SER A 7 3.94 4.55 7.30
N LEU A 8 3.78 3.40 6.65
CA LEU A 8 2.51 2.93 6.14
C LEU A 8 2.17 1.57 6.73
N THR A 9 0.87 1.34 6.94
CA THR A 9 0.38 0.07 7.46
C THR A 9 0.57 -1.05 6.46
N LEU A 10 1.05 -2.20 6.92
CA LEU A 10 1.06 -3.46 6.20
C LEU A 10 0.20 -4.47 6.95
N ILE A 11 -0.58 -5.23 6.21
CA ILE A 11 -1.41 -6.31 6.73
C ILE A 11 -0.85 -7.63 6.20
N ASN A 12 -0.50 -8.54 7.11
CA ASN A 12 -0.03 -9.88 6.76
C ASN A 12 -1.10 -10.89 7.13
N PHE A 13 -1.48 -11.74 6.19
CA PHE A 13 -2.45 -12.79 6.45
C PHE A 13 -2.14 -14.04 5.63
N LYS A 14 -2.76 -15.14 5.99
CA LYS A 14 -2.58 -16.43 5.32
C LYS A 14 -3.94 -16.96 4.88
N ASP A 15 -4.02 -17.39 3.62
CA ASP A 15 -5.20 -18.00 3.02
C ASP A 15 -4.77 -19.33 2.43
N ASP A 16 -5.33 -20.44 2.95
CA ASP A 16 -4.85 -21.78 2.70
C ASP A 16 -3.36 -21.88 3.03
N ASN A 17 -2.51 -22.21 2.09
CA ASN A 17 -1.07 -22.29 2.30
C ASN A 17 -0.32 -21.12 1.66
N VAL A 18 -1.03 -20.03 1.38
CA VAL A 18 -0.45 -18.85 0.72
C VAL A 18 -0.40 -17.69 1.70
N TYR A 19 0.79 -17.12 1.88
CA TYR A 19 0.99 -15.92 2.68
C TYR A 19 0.80 -14.69 1.80
N HIS A 20 0.16 -13.67 2.36
CA HIS A 20 -0.12 -12.42 1.66
C HIS A 20 0.40 -11.24 2.48
N VAL A 21 0.93 -10.24 1.77
CA VAL A 21 1.32 -8.95 2.32
C VAL A 21 0.53 -7.87 1.57
N TYR A 22 -0.26 -7.11 2.29
CA TYR A 22 -1.18 -6.13 1.72
C TYR A 22 -0.94 -4.75 2.32
N ARG A 23 -0.84 -3.72 1.47
CA ARG A 23 -0.71 -2.32 1.90
C ARG A 23 -1.97 -1.56 1.52
N PRO A 24 -2.87 -1.29 2.50
CA PRO A 24 -4.16 -0.65 2.21
C PRO A 24 -4.05 0.72 1.56
N ALA A 25 -3.06 1.53 1.98
CA ALA A 25 -2.90 2.89 1.47
C ALA A 25 -2.62 2.94 -0.04
N LEU A 26 -2.11 1.86 -0.62
CA LEU A 26 -1.78 1.78 -2.04
C LEU A 26 -2.59 0.70 -2.77
N ASN A 27 -3.36 -0.08 -2.03
CA ASN A 27 -4.10 -1.24 -2.55
C ASN A 27 -3.20 -2.20 -3.33
N LEU A 28 -2.02 -2.48 -2.79
CA LEU A 28 -1.06 -3.40 -3.38
C LEU A 28 -0.95 -4.65 -2.52
N ILE A 29 -0.79 -5.80 -3.18
CA ILE A 29 -0.67 -7.09 -2.52
C ILE A 29 0.46 -7.92 -3.16
N GLY A 30 1.23 -8.60 -2.30
CA GLY A 30 2.18 -9.62 -2.71
C GLY A 30 1.83 -10.94 -2.04
N CYS A 31 2.28 -12.05 -2.59
CA CYS A 31 1.99 -13.37 -2.02
C CYS A 31 3.13 -14.35 -2.26
N GLY A 32 3.15 -15.44 -1.47
CA GLY A 32 4.12 -16.50 -1.58
C GLY A 32 3.77 -17.67 -0.69
N TYR A 33 4.50 -18.75 -0.82
CA TYR A 33 4.29 -19.96 -0.01
C TYR A 33 4.99 -19.89 1.34
N THR A 34 5.83 -18.87 1.55
CA THR A 34 6.44 -18.53 2.84
C THR A 34 6.28 -17.05 3.10
N GLU A 35 6.45 -16.63 4.36
CA GLU A 35 6.41 -15.21 4.71
C GLU A 35 7.49 -14.42 3.95
N THR A 36 8.69 -14.99 3.83
CA THR A 36 9.79 -14.34 3.11
C THR A 36 9.45 -14.16 1.63
N GLU A 37 8.89 -15.19 0.99
CA GLU A 37 8.48 -15.09 -0.41
C GLU A 37 7.40 -14.03 -0.61
N ALA A 38 6.44 -13.95 0.31
CA ALA A 38 5.37 -12.94 0.24
C ALA A 38 5.94 -11.52 0.37
N GLN A 39 6.90 -11.31 1.27
CA GLN A 39 7.55 -10.02 1.45
C GLN A 39 8.37 -9.64 0.21
N GLU A 40 9.10 -10.58 -0.37
CA GLU A 40 9.86 -10.35 -1.60
C GLU A 40 8.94 -10.03 -2.77
N SER A 41 7.84 -10.78 -2.91
CA SER A 41 6.81 -10.52 -3.91
C SER A 41 6.23 -9.12 -3.76
N PHE A 42 5.89 -8.72 -2.54
CA PHE A 42 5.35 -7.38 -2.28
C PHE A 42 6.36 -6.30 -2.66
N LYS A 43 7.64 -6.49 -2.36
CA LYS A 43 8.67 -5.52 -2.72
C LYS A 43 8.76 -5.32 -4.23
N ILE A 44 8.68 -6.41 -4.98
CA ILE A 44 8.69 -6.35 -6.45
C ILE A 44 7.45 -5.60 -6.97
N VAL A 45 6.28 -5.93 -6.45
CA VAL A 45 5.03 -5.26 -6.83
C VAL A 45 5.09 -3.77 -6.51
N PHE A 46 5.59 -3.41 -5.34
CA PHE A 46 5.73 -2.02 -4.93
C PHE A 46 6.71 -1.26 -5.83
N ASP A 47 7.88 -1.84 -6.11
CA ASP A 47 8.89 -1.20 -6.95
C ASP A 47 8.37 -1.01 -8.39
N GLU A 48 7.68 -2.00 -8.93
CA GLU A 48 7.07 -1.91 -10.25
C GLU A 48 5.97 -0.85 -10.30
N TYR A 49 5.14 -0.78 -9.27
CA TYR A 49 4.10 0.24 -9.16
C TYR A 49 4.68 1.65 -9.18
N ILE A 50 5.72 1.89 -8.36
CA ILE A 50 6.37 3.20 -8.30
C ILE A 50 7.01 3.55 -9.64
N SER A 51 7.74 2.62 -10.26
CA SER A 51 8.37 2.83 -11.56
C SER A 51 7.34 3.15 -12.64
N TYR A 52 6.30 2.33 -12.73
CA TYR A 52 5.27 2.49 -13.75
C TYR A 52 4.53 3.83 -13.61
N THR A 53 4.09 4.16 -12.41
CA THR A 53 3.32 5.38 -12.18
C THR A 53 4.18 6.63 -12.32
N THR A 54 5.46 6.55 -11.99
CA THR A 54 6.40 7.67 -12.15
C THR A 54 6.68 7.91 -13.63
N GLU A 55 6.96 6.86 -14.40
CA GLU A 55 7.22 6.97 -15.84
C GLU A 55 6.02 7.52 -16.61
N ASN A 56 4.81 7.16 -16.20
CA ASN A 56 3.58 7.59 -16.86
C ASN A 56 2.96 8.84 -16.26
N ASN A 57 3.60 9.44 -15.25
CA ASN A 57 3.10 10.62 -14.54
C ASN A 57 1.71 10.42 -13.95
N THR A 58 1.40 9.21 -13.47
CA THR A 58 0.09 8.85 -12.90
C THR A 58 0.14 8.64 -11.40
N LEU A 59 1.30 8.76 -10.75
CA LEU A 59 1.44 8.45 -9.32
C LEU A 59 0.48 9.28 -8.47
N ILE A 60 0.44 10.58 -8.66
CA ILE A 60 -0.41 11.46 -7.84
C ILE A 60 -1.89 11.11 -8.03
N ALA A 61 -2.34 10.90 -9.26
CA ALA A 61 -3.71 10.54 -9.54
C ALA A 61 -4.08 9.18 -8.91
N ASP A 62 -3.18 8.20 -8.99
CA ASP A 62 -3.39 6.90 -8.36
C ASP A 62 -3.46 7.00 -6.84
N LEU A 63 -2.57 7.78 -6.22
CA LEU A 63 -2.59 7.99 -4.78
C LEU A 63 -3.90 8.67 -4.36
N GLU A 64 -4.34 9.68 -5.08
CA GLU A 64 -5.61 10.36 -4.78
C GLU A 64 -6.80 9.40 -4.89
N SER A 65 -6.77 8.49 -5.87
CA SER A 65 -7.83 7.47 -6.01
C SER A 65 -7.83 6.47 -4.85
N CYS A 66 -6.71 6.29 -4.16
CA CYS A 66 -6.60 5.46 -2.96
C CYS A 66 -6.91 6.22 -1.67
N GLY A 67 -7.33 7.47 -1.76
CA GLY A 67 -7.71 8.27 -0.60
C GLY A 67 -6.64 9.19 -0.06
N TRP A 68 -5.50 9.31 -0.75
CA TRP A 68 -4.48 10.28 -0.36
C TRP A 68 -4.97 11.69 -0.64
N LYS A 69 -4.66 12.61 0.27
CA LYS A 69 -5.14 13.99 0.21
C LYS A 69 -4.00 14.98 0.40
N ARG A 70 -4.12 16.14 -0.23
CA ARG A 70 -3.20 17.25 0.00
C ARG A 70 -3.47 17.85 1.38
N ASN A 71 -2.39 18.24 2.05
CA ASN A 71 -2.48 18.88 3.36
C ASN A 71 -2.20 20.39 3.18
N GLY A 72 -3.27 21.20 3.13
CA GLY A 72 -3.16 22.65 2.99
C GLY A 72 -2.45 23.04 1.70
N ASN A 73 -1.40 23.88 1.81
CA ASN A 73 -0.61 24.37 0.69
C ASN A 73 0.56 23.46 0.32
N HIS A 74 0.71 22.32 0.98
CA HIS A 74 1.80 21.40 0.69
C HIS A 74 1.57 20.66 -0.62
N LYS A 75 2.65 20.44 -1.36
CA LYS A 75 2.62 19.69 -2.61
C LYS A 75 2.54 18.19 -2.38
N ASN A 76 2.96 17.73 -1.19
CA ASN A 76 2.96 16.31 -0.85
C ASN A 76 1.57 15.86 -0.41
N LEU A 77 1.24 14.64 -0.74
CA LEU A 77 -0.01 14.02 -0.31
C LEU A 77 0.19 13.34 1.04
N MET A 78 -0.89 13.29 1.82
CA MET A 78 -0.94 12.55 3.08
C MET A 78 -1.70 11.25 2.85
N PRO A 79 -1.20 10.12 3.37
CA PRO A 79 -1.88 8.83 3.22
C PRO A 79 -3.20 8.81 3.99
N PRO A 80 -4.18 8.00 3.54
CA PRO A 80 -5.39 7.78 4.31
C PRO A 80 -5.07 6.99 5.58
N ASN A 81 -5.84 7.21 6.65
CA ASN A 81 -5.75 6.35 7.81
C ASN A 81 -6.46 5.01 7.56
N VAL A 82 -6.35 4.08 8.51
CA VAL A 82 -6.92 2.73 8.37
C VAL A 82 -8.43 2.77 8.13
N LEU A 83 -9.16 3.62 8.87
CA LEU A 83 -10.61 3.74 8.72
C LEU A 83 -11.02 4.26 7.35
N GLU A 84 -10.30 5.25 6.83
CA GLU A 84 -10.55 5.78 5.49
C GLU A 84 -10.29 4.72 4.43
N SER A 85 -9.20 3.95 4.56
CA SER A 85 -8.88 2.86 3.64
C SER A 85 -9.96 1.78 3.64
N LEU A 86 -10.53 1.45 4.81
CA LEU A 86 -11.63 0.50 4.92
C LEU A 86 -12.89 0.96 4.18
N ARG A 87 -13.18 2.25 4.21
CA ARG A 87 -14.34 2.82 3.53
C ARG A 87 -14.20 2.81 2.01
N ILE A 88 -13.00 3.10 1.52
CA ILE A 88 -12.72 3.26 0.09
C ILE A 88 -12.52 1.90 -0.57
N ASN A 89 -11.97 0.95 0.16
CA ASN A 89 -11.39 -0.25 -0.41
C ASN A 89 -12.09 -1.52 0.08
N ASN A 90 -12.93 -2.09 -0.79
CA ASN A 90 -13.68 -3.30 -0.50
C ASN A 90 -12.77 -4.50 -0.22
N GLU A 91 -11.62 -4.56 -0.88
CA GLU A 91 -10.64 -5.65 -0.68
C GLU A 91 -10.12 -5.66 0.76
N PHE A 92 -9.82 -4.48 1.31
CA PHE A 92 -9.38 -4.37 2.69
C PHE A 92 -10.45 -4.87 3.66
N GLY A 93 -11.71 -4.49 3.42
CA GLY A 93 -12.84 -4.96 4.23
C GLY A 93 -12.97 -6.48 4.19
N ASN A 94 -12.82 -7.09 3.02
CA ASN A 94 -12.86 -8.54 2.86
C ASN A 94 -11.75 -9.24 3.65
N ILE A 95 -10.54 -8.71 3.61
CA ILE A 95 -9.40 -9.26 4.34
C ILE A 95 -9.65 -9.22 5.85
N VAL A 96 -10.06 -8.07 6.37
CA VAL A 96 -10.30 -7.87 7.80
C VAL A 96 -11.42 -8.77 8.31
N ASN A 97 -12.47 -8.98 7.51
CA ASN A 97 -13.64 -9.76 7.92
C ASN A 97 -13.45 -11.27 7.80
N ASN A 98 -12.57 -11.74 6.93
CA ASN A 98 -12.48 -13.15 6.57
C ASN A 98 -11.20 -13.84 7.02
N PHE A 99 -10.16 -13.12 7.43
CA PHE A 99 -8.87 -13.69 7.76
C PHE A 99 -8.32 -13.13 9.07
N ASP A 100 -7.60 -14.00 9.80
CA ASP A 100 -6.72 -13.51 10.88
C ASP A 100 -5.53 -12.81 10.25
N PHE A 101 -5.13 -11.68 10.82
CA PHE A 101 -4.08 -10.88 10.22
C PHE A 101 -3.20 -10.21 11.28
N ASP A 102 -1.94 -9.95 10.89
CA ASP A 102 -1.01 -9.11 11.63
C ASP A 102 -0.95 -7.74 10.98
N LYS A 103 -0.92 -6.70 11.81
CA LYS A 103 -0.81 -5.32 11.36
C LYS A 103 0.54 -4.75 11.78
N ARG A 104 1.28 -4.21 10.82
CA ARG A 104 2.58 -3.57 11.05
C ARG A 104 2.63 -2.22 10.37
N SER A 105 3.48 -1.32 10.88
CA SER A 105 3.80 -0.06 10.22
C SER A 105 5.23 -0.12 9.73
N ILE A 106 5.42 -0.05 8.42
CA ILE A 106 6.73 -0.16 7.80
C ILE A 106 6.94 1.05 6.90
N ASN A 107 8.14 1.62 6.95
CA ASN A 107 8.49 2.78 6.14
C ASN A 107 8.48 2.44 4.65
N ALA A 108 7.95 3.36 3.88
CA ALA A 108 7.94 3.31 2.43
C ALA A 108 8.46 4.63 1.88
N THR A 109 9.20 4.55 0.78
CA THR A 109 9.73 5.72 0.10
C THR A 109 8.87 6.02 -1.12
N ILE A 110 8.22 7.19 -1.11
CA ILE A 110 7.31 7.61 -2.17
C ILE A 110 7.93 8.81 -2.89
N PRO A 111 8.16 8.73 -4.21
CA PRO A 111 8.67 9.86 -4.98
C PRO A 111 7.54 10.80 -5.37
N PHE A 112 7.55 12.00 -4.85
CA PHE A 112 6.60 13.05 -5.25
C PHE A 112 7.27 13.97 -6.29
N ALA A 113 6.50 14.31 -7.29
CA ALA A 113 6.96 15.22 -8.33
C ALA A 113 6.93 16.68 -7.85
#